data_7e95f646dada02d9088dd31a0f56d193
#
_entry.id   7e95f646dada02d9088dd31a0f56d193
#
_cell.length_a   1.000
_cell.length_b   1.000
_cell.length_c   1.000
_cell.angle_alpha   90.00
_cell.angle_beta   90.00
_cell.angle_gamma   90.00
#
_symmetry.space_group_name_H-M   'P 1'
#
loop_
_entity.id
_entity.type
_entity.pdbx_description
1 polymer ?
#
loop_
_entity_poly.entity_id
_entity_poly.type
_entity_poly.pdbx_seq_one_letter_code
_entity_poly.pdbx_strand_id
1 'polypeptide(L)'
;MSKIGKINIVIPDKVNVVMAGSILNIEGPLGKKSLDIDLEIFNLEIKDGKEISIKPKKIDQNTKRLWGMNRSLINNAVIGSSVGYEKTLELVGVGYRAALKEKVLNLQLGYSHDINFDIPEGIKISVE
;
A
#
# COMPACT_ATOMS: atom_id res chain seq x y z
N MET A 1 3.63 -24.62 1.65
CA MET A 1 2.64 -23.54 1.82
C MET A 1 3.32 -22.26 2.27
N SER A 2 2.83 -21.13 1.81
CA SER A 2 3.33 -19.83 2.24
C SER A 2 2.93 -19.56 3.70
N LYS A 3 3.91 -19.30 4.55
CA LYS A 3 3.62 -18.95 5.95
C LYS A 3 2.89 -17.61 6.05
N ILE A 4 3.21 -16.68 5.17
CA ILE A 4 2.61 -15.35 5.14
C ILE A 4 1.14 -15.44 4.71
N GLY A 5 0.84 -16.25 3.68
CA GLY A 5 -0.52 -16.37 3.16
C GLY A 5 -1.52 -16.98 4.14
N LYS A 6 -1.06 -17.80 5.08
CA LYS A 6 -1.93 -18.44 6.08
C LYS A 6 -2.42 -17.50 7.18
N ILE A 7 -1.73 -16.37 7.35
CA ILE A 7 -2.05 -15.42 8.42
C ILE A 7 -3.20 -14.54 7.97
N ASN A 8 -4.29 -14.52 8.75
CA ASN A 8 -5.41 -13.62 8.48
C ASN A 8 -4.99 -12.17 8.61
N ILE A 9 -5.57 -11.33 7.77
CA ILE A 9 -5.30 -9.89 7.80
C ILE A 9 -6.31 -9.26 8.76
N VAL A 10 -5.80 -8.58 9.78
CA VAL A 10 -6.64 -7.88 10.75
C VAL A 10 -7.06 -6.53 10.18
N ILE A 11 -8.36 -6.26 10.20
CA ILE A 11 -8.91 -4.98 9.74
C ILE A 11 -9.09 -4.07 10.96
N PRO A 12 -8.41 -2.90 11.01
CA PRO A 12 -8.64 -1.93 12.09
C PRO A 12 -10.08 -1.41 12.07
N ASP A 13 -10.58 -0.97 13.22
CA ASP A 13 -11.95 -0.47 13.36
C ASP A 13 -12.26 0.70 12.43
N LYS A 14 -11.25 1.47 12.07
CA LYS A 14 -11.41 2.65 11.21
C LYS A 14 -11.44 2.34 9.72
N VAL A 15 -11.21 1.09 9.35
CA VAL A 15 -11.13 0.67 7.96
C VAL A 15 -12.35 -0.16 7.60
N ASN A 16 -12.99 0.19 6.48
CA ASN A 16 -14.08 -0.57 5.91
C ASN A 16 -13.60 -1.33 4.69
N VAL A 17 -13.94 -2.60 4.62
CA VAL A 17 -13.56 -3.47 3.51
C VAL A 17 -14.83 -4.06 2.91
N VAL A 18 -15.01 -3.89 1.61
CA VAL A 18 -16.18 -4.38 0.88
C VAL A 18 -15.70 -5.09 -0.38
N MET A 19 -16.28 -6.25 -0.64
CA MET A 19 -16.00 -7.01 -1.85
C MET A 19 -17.12 -6.76 -2.86
N ALA A 20 -16.78 -6.18 -4.01
CA ALA A 20 -17.71 -5.92 -5.10
C ALA A 20 -17.26 -6.73 -6.33
N GLY A 21 -17.91 -7.90 -6.55
CA GLY A 21 -17.48 -8.82 -7.59
C GLY A 21 -16.07 -9.35 -7.29
N SER A 22 -15.14 -9.11 -8.20
CA SER A 22 -13.73 -9.49 -8.02
C SER A 22 -12.87 -8.37 -7.44
N ILE A 23 -13.46 -7.20 -7.18
CA ILE A 23 -12.73 -6.04 -6.69
C ILE A 23 -12.92 -5.88 -5.20
N LEU A 24 -11.82 -5.86 -4.46
CA LEU A 24 -11.80 -5.61 -3.03
C LEU A 24 -11.58 -4.12 -2.80
N ASN A 25 -12.58 -3.46 -2.23
CA ASN A 25 -12.51 -2.04 -1.91
C ASN A 25 -12.16 -1.86 -0.44
N ILE A 26 -11.08 -1.15 -0.19
CA ILE A 26 -10.59 -0.86 1.15
C ILE A 26 -10.67 0.65 1.36
N GLU A 27 -11.45 1.07 2.34
CA GLU A 27 -11.64 2.48 2.66
C GLU A 27 -11.27 2.75 4.11
N GLY A 28 -10.42 3.73 4.32
CA GLY A 28 -9.98 4.13 5.65
C GLY A 28 -9.86 5.63 5.76
N PRO A 29 -9.50 6.14 6.96
CA PRO A 29 -9.42 7.58 7.20
C PRO A 29 -8.36 8.30 6.37
N LEU A 30 -7.36 7.59 5.87
CA LEU A 30 -6.29 8.19 5.07
C LEU A 30 -6.46 8.00 3.57
N GLY A 31 -7.38 7.17 3.14
CA GLY A 31 -7.61 6.99 1.72
C GLY A 31 -8.38 5.73 1.36
N LYS A 32 -8.55 5.54 0.07
CA LYS A 32 -9.25 4.38 -0.50
C LYS A 32 -8.32 3.65 -1.44
N LYS A 33 -8.44 2.34 -1.46
CA LYS A 33 -7.70 1.49 -2.38
C LYS A 33 -8.60 0.39 -2.91
N SER A 34 -8.49 0.12 -4.21
CA SER A 34 -9.20 -0.99 -4.84
C SER A 34 -8.18 -2.00 -5.37
N LEU A 35 -8.41 -3.27 -5.06
CA LEU A 35 -7.56 -4.37 -5.50
C LEU A 35 -8.39 -5.38 -6.26
N ASP A 36 -7.86 -5.83 -7.40
CA ASP A 36 -8.50 -6.88 -8.18
C ASP A 36 -8.00 -8.24 -7.71
N ILE A 37 -8.92 -9.05 -7.20
CA ILE A 37 -8.62 -10.39 -6.70
C ILE A 37 -9.15 -11.42 -7.69
N ASP A 38 -8.30 -12.33 -8.12
CA ASP A 38 -8.70 -13.40 -9.03
C ASP A 38 -9.48 -14.48 -8.26
N LEU A 39 -10.79 -14.41 -8.33
CA LEU A 39 -11.68 -15.34 -7.63
C LEU A 39 -11.69 -16.73 -8.25
N GLU A 40 -11.13 -16.90 -9.43
CA GLU A 40 -10.97 -18.24 -10.03
C GLU A 40 -9.83 -19.00 -9.34
N ILE A 41 -8.84 -18.28 -8.80
CA ILE A 41 -7.66 -18.85 -8.15
C ILE A 41 -7.82 -18.86 -6.63
N PHE A 42 -8.47 -17.83 -6.07
CA PHE A 42 -8.53 -17.63 -4.61
C PHE A 42 -9.97 -17.52 -4.11
N ASN A 43 -10.17 -17.98 -2.87
CA ASN A 43 -11.35 -17.67 -2.08
C ASN A 43 -10.99 -16.59 -1.07
N LEU A 44 -11.80 -15.54 -1.02
CA LEU A 44 -11.64 -14.45 -0.06
C LEU A 44 -12.83 -14.44 0.88
N GLU A 45 -12.58 -14.44 2.18
CA GLU A 45 -13.60 -14.32 3.21
C GLU A 45 -13.32 -13.12 4.09
N ILE A 46 -14.36 -12.36 4.39
CA ILE A 46 -14.30 -11.26 5.35
C ILE A 46 -15.11 -11.68 6.57
N LYS A 47 -14.42 -11.82 7.71
CA LYS A 47 -15.06 -12.28 8.96
C LYS A 47 -15.44 -11.09 9.82
N ASP A 48 -16.74 -10.90 10.02
CA ASP A 48 -17.30 -9.84 10.89
C ASP A 48 -16.79 -8.43 10.58
N GLY A 49 -16.29 -8.20 9.36
CA GLY A 49 -15.67 -6.94 8.99
C GLY A 49 -14.35 -6.64 9.71
N LYS A 50 -13.80 -7.61 10.43
CA LYS A 50 -12.58 -7.43 11.24
C LYS A 50 -11.37 -8.17 10.74
N GLU A 51 -11.57 -9.24 9.98
CA GLU A 51 -10.48 -10.05 9.44
C GLU A 51 -10.73 -10.42 8.00
N ILE A 52 -9.67 -10.47 7.21
CA ILE A 52 -9.70 -10.94 5.84
C ILE A 52 -8.89 -12.23 5.76
N SER A 53 -9.50 -13.27 5.21
CA SER A 53 -8.85 -14.54 4.95
C SER A 53 -8.81 -14.80 3.46
N ILE A 54 -7.63 -15.06 2.90
CA ILE A 54 -7.47 -15.43 1.51
C ILE A 54 -6.85 -16.82 1.43
N LYS A 55 -7.46 -17.69 0.62
CA LYS A 55 -6.99 -19.08 0.44
C LYS A 55 -7.01 -19.46 -1.02
N PRO A 56 -6.01 -20.19 -1.51
CA PRO A 56 -6.05 -20.70 -2.89
C PRO A 56 -7.06 -21.81 -3.03
N LYS A 57 -7.75 -21.85 -4.15
CA LYS A 57 -8.68 -22.95 -4.46
C LYS A 57 -7.92 -24.22 -4.82
N LYS A 58 -6.76 -24.08 -5.44
CA LYS A 58 -5.91 -25.20 -5.82
C LYS A 58 -4.48 -24.88 -5.43
N ILE A 59 -3.80 -25.80 -4.77
CA ILE A 59 -2.45 -25.57 -4.26
C ILE A 59 -1.41 -26.05 -5.27
N ASP A 60 -0.66 -25.11 -5.86
CA ASP A 60 0.53 -25.40 -6.66
C ASP A 60 1.59 -24.32 -6.38
N GLN A 61 2.77 -24.42 -7.03
CA GLN A 61 3.85 -23.47 -6.77
C GLN A 61 3.50 -22.05 -7.17
N ASN A 62 2.78 -21.88 -8.27
CA ASN A 62 2.37 -20.56 -8.73
C ASN A 62 1.32 -19.93 -7.80
N THR A 63 0.33 -20.70 -7.36
CA THR A 63 -0.69 -20.20 -6.45
C THR A 63 -0.11 -19.87 -5.08
N LYS A 64 0.90 -20.58 -4.61
CA LYS A 64 1.56 -20.26 -3.34
C LYS A 64 2.24 -18.89 -3.39
N ARG A 65 2.93 -18.57 -4.48
CA ARG A 65 3.58 -17.28 -4.65
C ARG A 65 2.56 -16.15 -4.75
N LEU A 66 1.52 -16.38 -5.56
CA LEU A 66 0.44 -15.41 -5.72
C LEU A 66 -0.34 -15.21 -4.42
N TRP A 67 -0.51 -16.27 -3.64
CA TRP A 67 -1.18 -16.22 -2.35
C TRP A 67 -0.45 -15.27 -1.38
N GLY A 68 0.85 -15.48 -1.21
CA GLY A 68 1.66 -14.60 -0.37
C GLY A 68 1.67 -13.17 -0.87
N MET A 69 1.80 -12.96 -2.18
CA MET A 69 1.79 -11.64 -2.80
C MET A 69 0.46 -10.92 -2.58
N ASN A 70 -0.66 -11.58 -2.85
CA ASN A 70 -1.97 -10.98 -2.68
C ASN A 70 -2.27 -10.66 -1.21
N ARG A 71 -1.90 -11.56 -0.31
CA ARG A 71 -2.04 -11.30 1.13
C ARG A 71 -1.26 -10.05 1.53
N SER A 72 -0.03 -9.92 1.06
CA SER A 72 0.81 -8.75 1.36
C SER A 72 0.24 -7.46 0.76
N LEU A 73 -0.27 -7.51 -0.47
CA LEU A 73 -0.89 -6.35 -1.11
C LEU A 73 -2.13 -5.88 -0.34
N ILE A 74 -2.97 -6.82 0.09
CA ILE A 74 -4.17 -6.49 0.86
C ILE A 74 -3.77 -5.90 2.22
N ASN A 75 -2.82 -6.50 2.89
CA ASN A 75 -2.33 -6.02 4.18
C ASN A 75 -1.75 -4.61 4.05
N ASN A 76 -0.95 -4.36 3.01
CA ASN A 76 -0.38 -3.04 2.76
C ASN A 76 -1.46 -2.00 2.50
N ALA A 77 -2.50 -2.35 1.75
CA ALA A 77 -3.61 -1.44 1.49
C ALA A 77 -4.39 -1.11 2.77
N VAL A 78 -4.62 -2.10 3.62
CA VAL A 78 -5.29 -1.91 4.91
C VAL A 78 -4.49 -0.99 5.81
N ILE A 79 -3.19 -1.23 5.95
CA ILE A 79 -2.31 -0.39 6.77
C ILE A 79 -2.21 1.03 6.19
N GLY A 80 -2.03 1.15 4.87
CA GLY A 80 -1.93 2.44 4.21
C GLY A 80 -3.19 3.29 4.35
N SER A 81 -4.37 2.66 4.38
CA SER A 81 -5.63 3.36 4.56
C SER A 81 -5.92 3.74 6.01
N SER A 82 -5.33 3.03 6.98
CA SER A 82 -5.59 3.25 8.41
C SER A 82 -4.57 4.19 9.06
N VAL A 83 -3.32 3.77 9.16
CA VAL A 83 -2.25 4.54 9.81
C VAL A 83 -1.33 5.24 8.82
N GLY A 84 -1.31 4.76 7.59
CA GLY A 84 -0.46 5.31 6.54
C GLY A 84 0.97 4.85 6.64
N TYR A 85 1.75 5.31 5.68
CA TYR A 85 3.18 5.05 5.64
C TYR A 85 3.93 6.35 5.72
N GLU A 86 5.03 6.34 6.43
CA GLU A 86 5.91 7.48 6.57
C GLU A 86 7.34 7.05 6.34
N LYS A 87 8.07 7.85 5.58
CA LYS A 87 9.49 7.62 5.37
C LYS A 87 10.23 8.93 5.45
N THR A 88 11.27 8.94 6.25
CA THR A 88 12.14 10.12 6.43
C THR A 88 13.43 9.89 5.67
N LEU A 89 13.80 10.88 4.88
CA LEU A 89 15.05 10.85 4.11
C LEU A 89 15.90 12.04 4.51
N GLU A 90 17.19 11.81 4.61
CA GLU A 90 18.16 12.84 4.93
C GLU A 90 19.07 13.11 3.73
N LEU A 91 19.23 14.38 3.38
CA LEU A 91 20.16 14.78 2.33
C LEU A 91 21.52 15.09 2.96
N VAL A 92 22.54 14.37 2.52
CA VAL A 92 23.91 14.56 3.01
C VAL A 92 24.81 14.93 1.85
N GLY A 93 25.38 16.13 1.93
CA GLY A 93 26.28 16.64 0.90
C GLY A 93 26.38 18.15 0.95
N VAL A 94 27.55 18.68 0.56
CA VAL A 94 27.77 20.11 0.53
C VAL A 94 26.93 20.73 -0.59
N GLY A 95 26.13 21.75 -0.23
CA GLY A 95 25.25 22.42 -1.20
C GLY A 95 23.97 21.68 -1.54
N TYR A 96 23.72 20.55 -0.93
CA TYR A 96 22.46 19.82 -1.13
C TYR A 96 21.33 20.51 -0.37
N ARG A 97 20.25 20.79 -1.06
CA ARG A 97 19.08 21.45 -0.49
C ARG A 97 17.79 20.87 -1.05
N ALA A 98 16.77 20.92 -0.23
CA ALA A 98 15.42 20.57 -0.63
C ALA A 98 14.48 21.69 -0.23
N ALA A 99 13.57 22.06 -1.11
CA ALA A 99 12.56 23.06 -0.85
C ALA A 99 11.22 22.60 -1.40
N LEU A 100 10.15 22.87 -0.67
CA LEU A 100 8.79 22.51 -1.08
C LEU A 100 8.08 23.75 -1.63
N LYS A 101 7.59 23.65 -2.87
CA LYS A 101 6.81 24.71 -3.52
C LYS A 101 5.48 24.10 -3.98
N GLU A 102 4.43 24.38 -3.23
CA GLU A 102 3.07 23.87 -3.52
C GLU A 102 3.09 22.34 -3.72
N LYS A 103 2.98 21.88 -4.95
CA LYS A 103 2.97 20.45 -5.29
C LYS A 103 4.27 19.98 -5.93
N VAL A 104 5.32 20.79 -5.84
CA VAL A 104 6.61 20.48 -6.46
C VAL A 104 7.70 20.48 -5.41
N LEU A 105 8.51 19.42 -5.39
CA LEU A 105 9.69 19.33 -4.57
C LEU A 105 10.89 19.76 -5.39
N ASN A 106 11.54 20.84 -4.98
CA ASN A 106 12.74 21.36 -5.62
C ASN A 106 13.98 20.83 -4.90
N LEU A 107 14.86 20.20 -5.65
CA LEU A 107 16.07 19.59 -5.11
C LEU A 107 17.30 20.19 -5.76
N GLN A 108 18.26 20.60 -4.93
CA GLN A 108 19.58 21.02 -5.38
C GLN A 108 20.60 19.97 -4.93
N LEU A 109 21.08 19.17 -5.87
CA LEU A 109 21.87 17.99 -5.59
C LEU A 109 23.25 18.01 -6.26
N GLY A 110 23.81 19.22 -6.43
CA GLY A 110 25.15 19.37 -7.02
C GLY A 110 25.18 19.37 -8.54
N TYR A 111 24.03 19.32 -9.19
CA TYR A 111 23.95 19.48 -10.64
C TYR A 111 23.92 20.95 -11.02
N SER A 112 24.19 21.25 -12.29
CA SER A 112 24.16 22.62 -12.80
C SER A 112 22.77 23.25 -12.81
N HIS A 113 21.74 22.44 -12.68
CA HIS A 113 20.34 22.86 -12.63
C HIS A 113 19.62 22.17 -11.49
N ASP A 114 18.53 22.79 -11.04
CA ASP A 114 17.69 22.22 -10.02
C ASP A 114 16.86 21.05 -10.57
N ILE A 115 16.56 20.11 -9.69
CA ILE A 115 15.66 19.01 -10.02
C ILE A 115 14.29 19.32 -9.42
N ASN A 116 13.27 19.37 -10.26
CA ASN A 116 11.91 19.57 -9.83
C ASN A 116 11.15 18.25 -9.92
N PHE A 117 10.63 17.80 -8.79
CA PHE A 117 9.89 16.56 -8.70
C PHE A 117 8.43 16.87 -8.39
N ASP A 118 7.52 16.48 -9.29
CA ASP A 118 6.10 16.66 -9.08
C ASP A 118 5.61 15.65 -8.03
N ILE A 119 4.88 16.15 -7.03
CA ILE A 119 4.38 15.32 -5.96
C ILE A 119 3.08 14.64 -6.41
N PRO A 120 3.02 13.30 -6.46
CA PRO A 120 1.79 12.60 -6.83
C PRO A 120 0.67 12.81 -5.82
N GLU A 121 -0.57 12.66 -6.27
CA GLU A 121 -1.70 12.70 -5.36
C GLU A 121 -1.59 11.62 -4.29
N GLY A 122 -2.04 11.94 -3.09
CA GLY A 122 -2.00 11.02 -1.96
C GLY A 122 -0.71 11.01 -1.18
N ILE A 123 0.29 11.79 -1.62
CA ILE A 123 1.57 11.89 -0.93
C ILE A 123 1.74 13.30 -0.38
N LYS A 124 2.11 13.38 0.89
CA LYS A 124 2.45 14.63 1.54
C LYS A 124 3.94 14.64 1.84
N ILE A 125 4.60 15.72 1.47
CA ILE A 125 6.02 15.91 1.73
C ILE A 125 6.20 17.15 2.58
N SER A 126 7.00 17.04 3.64
CA SER A 126 7.43 18.19 4.42
C SER A 126 8.95 18.26 4.40
N VAL A 127 9.47 19.48 4.43
CA VAL A 127 10.91 19.74 4.39
C VAL A 127 11.29 20.57 5.61
N GLU A 128 12.29 20.10 6.32
CA GLU A 128 12.87 20.82 7.47
C GLU A 128 14.26 21.35 7.15
#